data_4335b4e184c0996bb46ca6252a6c1e50
#
_entry.id   4335b4e184c0996bb46ca6252a6c1e50
#
_cell.length_a   1.000
_cell.length_b   1.000
_cell.length_c   1.000
_cell.angle_alpha   90.00
_cell.angle_beta   90.00
_cell.angle_gamma   90.00
#
_symmetry.space_group_name_H-M   'P 1'
#
loop_
_entity.id
_entity.type
_entity.pdbx_description
1 polymer ?
#
loop_
_entity_poly.entity_id
_entity_poly.type
_entity_poly.pdbx_seq_one_letter_code
_entity_poly.pdbx_strand_id
1 'polypeptide(L)'
;MPPSAAASEPLRVVAAVIADGSRVLACRRGPGKDAAGRWEFPGGKVEAGETPEEALEREIREELGVPIRVGALLDRTTTIVGTRAIDLACYAAALTGAVPESSTDHDLLRWVEPGDLDALDWADADRPVLRVLGAS
;
A
#
# COMPACT_ATOMS: atom_id res chain seq x y z
N MET A 1 11.65 -21.69 -24.03
CA MET A 1 11.34 -21.03 -23.89
C MET A 1 11.26 -20.37 -23.05
N PRO A 2 10.55 -20.19 -22.58
CA PRO A 2 10.77 -18.88 -22.67
C PRO A 2 10.98 -18.26 -21.38
N PRO A 3 12.06 -17.59 -21.30
CA PRO A 3 12.34 -16.68 -20.22
C PRO A 3 11.22 -15.70 -19.99
N SER A 4 10.41 -15.48 -21.00
CA SER A 4 9.27 -14.59 -20.88
C SER A 4 8.27 -15.04 -19.83
N ALA A 5 8.19 -16.34 -19.53
CA ALA A 5 7.27 -16.81 -18.48
C ALA A 5 7.69 -16.30 -17.10
N ALA A 6 8.98 -16.38 -16.79
CA ALA A 6 9.49 -15.85 -15.52
C ALA A 6 9.38 -14.32 -15.49
N ALA A 7 9.66 -13.66 -16.63
CA ALA A 7 9.57 -12.21 -16.71
C ALA A 7 8.14 -11.70 -16.56
N SER A 8 7.13 -12.56 -16.79
CA SER A 8 5.74 -12.17 -16.67
C SER A 8 5.14 -12.45 -15.29
N GLU A 9 5.91 -13.00 -14.37
CA GLU A 9 5.42 -13.21 -13.01
C GLU A 9 5.09 -11.86 -12.36
N PRO A 10 3.92 -11.76 -11.70
CA PRO A 10 3.57 -10.53 -11.02
C PRO A 10 4.55 -10.19 -9.89
N LEU A 11 4.79 -8.91 -9.74
CA LEU A 11 5.53 -8.40 -8.59
C LEU A 11 4.63 -8.46 -7.37
N ARG A 12 5.05 -9.16 -6.34
CA ARG A 12 4.27 -9.29 -5.10
C ARG A 12 4.53 -8.10 -4.19
N VAL A 13 3.47 -7.36 -3.90
CA VAL A 13 3.51 -6.15 -3.09
C VAL A 13 2.44 -6.24 -2.02
N VAL A 14 2.72 -5.69 -0.85
CA VAL A 14 1.78 -5.61 0.25
C VAL A 14 1.58 -4.16 0.65
N ALA A 15 0.38 -3.82 1.12
CA ALA A 15 0.07 -2.48 1.60
C ALA A 15 -0.77 -2.55 2.87
N ALA A 16 -0.61 -1.55 3.73
CA ALA A 16 -1.31 -1.45 5.00
C ALA A 16 -2.39 -0.38 4.92
N VAL A 17 -3.63 -0.78 5.19
CA VAL A 17 -4.71 0.16 5.43
C VAL A 17 -4.72 0.41 6.94
N ILE A 18 -3.97 1.43 7.35
CA ILE A 18 -3.80 1.76 8.77
C ILE A 18 -4.96 2.63 9.20
N ALA A 19 -5.73 2.16 10.16
CA ALA A 19 -6.89 2.89 10.66
C ALA A 19 -6.59 3.59 11.98
N ASP A 20 -7.13 4.79 12.13
CA ASP A 20 -7.16 5.53 13.39
C ASP A 20 -8.59 6.06 13.55
N GLY A 21 -9.37 5.39 14.38
CA GLY A 21 -10.82 5.63 14.43
C GLY A 21 -11.45 5.27 13.09
N SER A 22 -12.20 6.19 12.51
CA SER A 22 -12.86 5.97 11.22
C SER A 22 -11.99 6.30 10.03
N ARG A 23 -10.83 6.93 10.25
CA ARG A 23 -9.97 7.41 9.16
C ARG A 23 -8.87 6.42 8.85
N VAL A 24 -8.42 6.43 7.59
CA VAL A 24 -7.31 5.60 7.12
C VAL A 24 -6.20 6.49 6.57
N LEU A 25 -4.97 5.98 6.64
CA LEU A 25 -3.79 6.72 6.22
C LEU A 25 -3.54 6.56 4.73
N ALA A 26 -3.56 7.68 4.01
CA ALA A 26 -3.19 7.76 2.59
C ALA A 26 -1.86 8.50 2.49
N CYS A 27 -1.01 8.04 1.56
CA CYS A 27 0.33 8.57 1.38
C CYS A 27 0.53 9.00 -0.06
N ARG A 28 1.09 10.20 -0.28
CA ARG A 28 1.33 10.71 -1.63
C ARG A 28 2.77 10.43 -2.04
N ARG A 29 2.94 9.82 -3.20
CA ARG A 29 4.27 9.49 -3.73
C ARG A 29 5.03 10.76 -4.05
N GLY A 30 6.27 10.82 -3.57
CA GLY A 30 7.09 12.01 -3.69
C GLY A 30 7.66 12.24 -5.08
N PRO A 31 8.23 13.44 -5.30
CA PRO A 31 8.92 13.77 -6.56
C PRO A 31 10.07 12.79 -6.80
N GLY A 32 10.28 12.41 -8.04
CA GLY A 32 11.33 11.47 -8.40
C GLY A 32 10.94 10.00 -8.27
N LYS A 33 9.77 9.72 -7.71
CA LYS A 33 9.23 8.36 -7.67
C LYS A 33 8.36 8.12 -8.90
N ASP A 34 8.18 6.83 -9.25
CA ASP A 34 7.17 6.46 -10.25
C ASP A 34 5.81 6.91 -9.74
N ALA A 35 4.96 7.39 -10.64
CA ALA A 35 3.63 7.88 -10.31
C ALA A 35 3.66 8.99 -9.24
N ALA A 36 4.64 9.88 -9.31
CA ALA A 36 4.75 11.02 -8.39
C ALA A 36 3.45 11.83 -8.35
N GLY A 37 3.03 12.21 -7.15
CA GLY A 37 1.78 12.94 -6.95
C GLY A 37 0.55 12.05 -6.78
N ARG A 38 0.66 10.75 -7.07
CA ARG A 38 -0.42 9.80 -6.84
C ARG A 38 -0.45 9.37 -5.39
N TRP A 39 -1.63 9.00 -4.91
CA TRP A 39 -1.82 8.51 -3.55
C TRP A 39 -1.80 6.98 -3.54
N GLU A 40 -1.34 6.42 -2.43
CA GLU A 40 -1.28 4.98 -2.22
C GLU A 40 -1.35 4.66 -0.73
N PHE A 41 -1.64 3.40 -0.42
CA PHE A 41 -1.44 2.92 0.94
C PHE A 41 0.03 2.53 1.11
N PRO A 42 0.62 2.77 2.29
CA PRO A 42 2.04 2.49 2.49
C PRO A 42 2.31 0.98 2.50
N GLY A 43 3.46 0.60 1.99
CA GLY A 43 3.89 -0.79 1.92
C GLY A 43 5.05 -0.96 0.97
N GLY A 44 5.23 -2.17 0.46
CA GLY A 44 6.31 -2.46 -0.45
C GLY A 44 6.38 -3.91 -0.87
N LYS A 45 7.53 -4.33 -1.38
CA LYS A 45 7.71 -5.65 -1.95
C LYS A 45 7.88 -6.72 -0.87
N VAL A 46 7.32 -7.90 -1.13
CA VAL A 46 7.58 -9.08 -0.31
C VAL A 46 8.92 -9.66 -0.75
N GLU A 47 9.85 -9.80 0.18
CA GLU A 47 11.16 -10.36 -0.10
C GLU A 47 11.17 -11.87 0.13
N ALA A 48 12.16 -12.54 -0.46
CA ALA A 48 12.28 -13.98 -0.33
C ALA A 48 12.36 -14.38 1.14
N GLY A 49 11.60 -15.40 1.51
CA GLY A 49 11.59 -15.92 2.88
C GLY A 49 10.67 -15.19 3.83
N GLU A 50 10.03 -14.09 3.39
CA GLU A 50 9.09 -13.36 4.23
C GLU A 50 7.66 -13.83 3.98
N THR A 51 6.85 -13.85 5.04
CA THR A 51 5.39 -13.89 4.87
C THR A 51 4.94 -12.49 4.44
N PRO A 52 3.76 -12.35 3.82
CA PRO A 52 3.22 -11.03 3.50
C PRO A 52 3.12 -10.11 4.72
N GLU A 53 2.71 -10.66 5.86
CA GLU A 53 2.58 -9.89 7.10
C GLU A 53 3.93 -9.40 7.61
N GLU A 54 4.96 -10.25 7.55
CA GLU A 54 6.33 -9.87 7.96
C GLU A 54 6.86 -8.76 7.05
N ALA A 55 6.64 -8.91 5.74
CA ALA A 55 7.06 -7.91 4.77
C ALA A 55 6.41 -6.56 5.07
N LEU A 56 5.11 -6.58 5.38
CA LEU A 56 4.37 -5.36 5.64
C LEU A 56 4.85 -4.67 6.91
N GLU A 57 5.07 -5.42 7.99
CA GLU A 57 5.60 -4.85 9.23
C GLU A 57 6.97 -4.21 9.00
N ARG A 58 7.82 -4.88 8.22
CA ARG A 58 9.15 -4.36 7.90
C ARG A 58 9.06 -3.09 7.06
N GLU A 59 8.24 -3.09 6.01
CA GLU A 59 8.10 -1.93 5.13
C GLU A 59 7.57 -0.71 5.87
N ILE A 60 6.57 -0.89 6.73
CA ILE A 60 6.01 0.24 7.48
C ILE A 60 7.04 0.80 8.46
N ARG A 61 7.82 -0.06 9.10
CA ARG A 61 8.88 0.41 9.99
C ARG A 61 9.95 1.20 9.23
N GLU A 62 10.32 0.73 8.03
CA GLU A 62 11.32 1.40 7.19
C GLU A 62 10.81 2.75 6.67
N GLU A 63 9.57 2.79 6.19
CA GLU A 63 9.03 3.99 5.54
C GLU A 63 8.51 5.02 6.54
N LEU A 64 7.77 4.57 7.53
CA LEU A 64 7.04 5.45 8.46
C LEU A 64 7.66 5.49 9.85
N GLY A 65 8.59 4.59 10.14
CA GLY A 65 9.28 4.56 11.44
C GLY A 65 8.40 4.10 12.59
N VAL A 66 7.28 3.44 12.34
CA VAL A 66 6.36 3.02 13.40
C VAL A 66 6.05 1.53 13.30
N PRO A 67 5.77 0.87 14.45
CA PRO A 67 5.30 -0.51 14.44
C PRO A 67 3.80 -0.57 14.19
N ILE A 68 3.38 -1.65 13.54
CA ILE A 68 1.95 -1.93 13.33
C ILE A 68 1.65 -3.37 13.70
N ARG A 69 0.37 -3.66 13.90
CA ARG A 69 -0.14 -5.02 13.94
C ARG A 69 -0.96 -5.26 12.69
N VAL A 70 -0.56 -6.25 11.89
CA VAL A 70 -1.26 -6.60 10.66
C VAL A 70 -2.49 -7.43 11.00
N GLY A 71 -3.63 -7.05 10.44
CA GLY A 71 -4.90 -7.74 10.65
C GLY A 71 -5.34 -8.50 9.40
N ALA A 72 -6.64 -8.41 9.10
CA ALA A 72 -7.24 -9.19 8.03
C ALA A 72 -6.83 -8.72 6.64
N LEU A 73 -6.73 -9.66 5.71
CA LEU A 73 -6.60 -9.35 4.29
C LEU A 73 -7.90 -8.71 3.80
N LEU A 74 -7.82 -7.52 3.25
CA LEU A 74 -8.97 -6.78 2.76
C LEU A 74 -9.21 -6.97 1.27
N ASP A 75 -8.15 -7.03 0.49
CA ASP A 75 -8.22 -7.18 -0.96
C ASP A 75 -6.89 -7.68 -1.49
N ARG A 76 -6.95 -8.48 -2.55
CA ARG A 76 -5.77 -8.89 -3.29
C ARG A 76 -6.13 -8.90 -4.77
N THR A 77 -5.45 -8.06 -5.54
CA THR A 77 -5.76 -7.87 -6.96
C THR A 77 -4.47 -7.70 -7.75
N THR A 78 -4.44 -8.29 -8.94
CA THR A 78 -3.35 -8.07 -9.88
C THR A 78 -3.75 -6.99 -10.86
N THR A 79 -2.93 -5.95 -10.95
CA THR A 79 -3.16 -4.80 -11.83
C THR A 79 -1.95 -4.66 -12.77
N ILE A 80 -2.22 -4.36 -14.03
CA ILE A 80 -1.15 -4.08 -14.99
C ILE A 80 -0.85 -2.58 -14.93
N VAL A 81 0.40 -2.25 -14.60
CA VAL A 81 0.87 -0.87 -14.56
C VAL A 81 2.02 -0.77 -15.56
N GLY A 82 1.77 -0.09 -16.68
CA GLY A 82 2.69 -0.10 -17.80
C GLY A 82 2.77 -1.51 -18.38
N THR A 83 3.95 -2.11 -18.33
CA THR A 83 4.18 -3.49 -18.78
C THR A 83 4.32 -4.46 -17.62
N ARG A 84 4.10 -4.00 -16.40
CA ARG A 84 4.35 -4.81 -15.20
C ARG A 84 3.04 -5.21 -14.55
N ALA A 85 2.92 -6.49 -14.21
CA ALA A 85 1.81 -6.97 -13.40
C ALA A 85 2.18 -6.80 -11.92
N ILE A 86 1.30 -6.16 -11.16
CA ILE A 86 1.46 -5.91 -9.73
C ILE A 86 0.40 -6.72 -8.99
N ASP A 87 0.84 -7.69 -8.18
CA ASP A 87 -0.06 -8.47 -7.31
C ASP A 87 -0.03 -7.78 -5.94
N LEU A 88 -1.03 -6.93 -5.69
CA LEU A 88 -1.10 -6.14 -4.46
C LEU A 88 -2.08 -6.77 -3.49
N ALA A 89 -1.58 -7.08 -2.29
CA ALA A 89 -2.41 -7.55 -1.17
C ALA A 89 -2.47 -6.43 -0.13
N CYS A 90 -3.68 -5.96 0.18
CA CYS A 90 -3.93 -4.91 1.15
C CYS A 90 -4.50 -5.49 2.42
N TYR A 91 -3.87 -5.18 3.55
CA TYR A 91 -4.26 -5.68 4.87
C TYR A 91 -4.72 -4.55 5.76
N ALA A 92 -5.73 -4.81 6.57
CA ALA A 92 -6.05 -3.92 7.68
C ALA A 92 -4.87 -3.93 8.65
N ALA A 93 -4.58 -2.78 9.23
CA ALA A 93 -3.47 -2.67 10.18
C ALA A 93 -3.81 -1.65 11.27
N ALA A 94 -3.26 -1.89 12.45
CA ALA A 94 -3.45 -1.02 13.61
C ALA A 94 -2.10 -0.50 14.09
N LEU A 95 -2.06 0.76 14.49
CA LEU A 95 -0.89 1.32 15.17
C LEU A 95 -0.78 0.69 16.55
N THR A 96 0.44 0.31 16.95
CA THR A 96 0.69 -0.24 18.27
C THR A 96 1.51 0.72 19.12
N GLY A 97 1.81 1.90 18.60
CA GLY A 97 2.61 2.91 19.29
C GLY A 97 2.40 4.28 18.65
N ALA A 98 3.48 4.94 18.30
CA ALA A 98 3.44 6.29 17.75
C ALA A 98 2.65 6.40 16.46
N VAL A 99 2.03 7.56 16.26
CA VAL A 99 1.37 7.91 14.98
C VAL A 99 2.46 8.39 14.01
N PRO A 100 2.46 7.88 12.76
CA PRO A 100 3.47 8.32 11.80
C PRO A 100 3.27 9.78 11.43
N GLU A 101 4.37 10.52 11.34
CA GLU A 101 4.36 11.96 11.01
C GLU A 101 5.05 12.26 9.70
N SER A 102 5.89 11.34 9.21
CA SER A 102 6.64 11.53 7.97
C SER A 102 6.94 10.18 7.35
N SER A 103 7.40 10.22 6.10
CA SER A 103 7.72 9.01 5.34
C SER A 103 8.97 9.26 4.51
N THR A 104 9.77 8.21 4.32
CA THR A 104 10.95 8.29 3.44
C THR A 104 10.56 8.28 1.96
N ASP A 105 9.41 7.71 1.61
CA ASP A 105 9.00 7.52 0.21
C ASP A 105 7.87 8.44 -0.23
N HIS A 106 7.29 9.19 0.71
CA HIS A 106 6.11 10.00 0.45
C HIS A 106 6.36 11.44 0.88
N ASP A 107 5.77 12.40 0.17
CA ASP A 107 5.91 13.82 0.50
C ASP A 107 4.73 14.35 1.31
N LEU A 108 3.68 13.56 1.48
CA LEU A 108 2.50 13.95 2.25
C LEU A 108 1.80 12.72 2.82
N LEU A 109 1.41 12.81 4.08
CA LEU A 109 0.58 11.82 4.75
C LEU A 109 -0.75 12.48 5.10
N ARG A 110 -1.86 11.77 4.89
CA ARG A 110 -3.19 12.32 5.18
C ARG A 110 -4.10 11.25 5.75
N TRP A 111 -4.77 11.59 6.85
CA TRP A 111 -5.82 10.73 7.40
C TRP A 111 -7.14 11.09 6.74
N VAL A 112 -7.81 10.11 6.15
CA VAL A 112 -8.96 10.33 5.27
C VAL A 112 -10.14 9.46 5.71
N GLU A 113 -11.34 10.06 5.78
CA GLU A 113 -12.56 9.30 5.97
C GLU A 113 -12.81 8.42 4.74
N PRO A 114 -13.35 7.21 4.91
CA PRO A 114 -13.58 6.33 3.76
C PRO A 114 -14.43 6.97 2.66
N GLY A 115 -15.41 7.79 3.01
CA GLY A 115 -16.25 8.47 2.01
C GLY A 115 -15.51 9.52 1.19
N ASP A 116 -14.33 9.96 1.64
CA ASP A 116 -13.54 10.99 0.96
C ASP A 116 -12.38 10.39 0.16
N LEU A 117 -12.20 9.08 0.18
CA LEU A 117 -11.08 8.44 -0.51
C LEU A 117 -11.11 8.68 -2.01
N ASP A 118 -12.29 8.70 -2.62
CA ASP A 118 -12.43 8.93 -4.06
C ASP A 118 -11.99 10.32 -4.50
N ALA A 119 -11.86 11.27 -3.59
CA ALA A 119 -11.40 12.62 -3.92
C ALA A 119 -9.89 12.67 -4.21
N LEU A 120 -9.15 11.62 -3.86
CA LEU A 120 -7.70 11.57 -4.09
C LEU A 120 -7.40 10.84 -5.41
N ASP A 121 -6.28 11.22 -6.03
CA ASP A 121 -5.84 10.60 -7.28
C ASP A 121 -4.96 9.39 -6.96
N TRP A 122 -5.56 8.23 -6.86
CA TRP A 122 -4.89 7.00 -6.45
C TRP A 122 -4.07 6.37 -7.57
N ALA A 123 -2.96 5.74 -7.18
CA ALA A 123 -2.23 4.85 -8.06
C ALA A 123 -3.15 3.70 -8.48
N ASP A 124 -2.98 3.22 -9.72
CA ASP A 124 -3.91 2.25 -10.31
C ASP A 124 -4.04 0.98 -9.47
N ALA A 125 -2.92 0.47 -8.96
CA ALA A 125 -2.93 -0.78 -8.20
C ALA A 125 -3.69 -0.67 -6.88
N ASP A 126 -3.83 0.54 -6.33
CA ASP A 126 -4.50 0.76 -5.04
C ASP A 126 -6.00 0.97 -5.17
N ARG A 127 -6.51 1.15 -6.38
CA ARG A 127 -7.94 1.44 -6.57
C ARG A 127 -8.88 0.30 -6.17
N PRO A 128 -8.55 -0.98 -6.42
CA PRO A 128 -9.49 -2.06 -6.07
C PRO A 128 -9.87 -2.10 -4.59
N VAL A 129 -8.92 -1.86 -3.67
CA VAL A 129 -9.22 -1.94 -2.24
C VAL A 129 -10.17 -0.81 -1.78
N LEU A 130 -10.25 0.29 -2.52
CA LEU A 130 -11.13 1.41 -2.15
C LEU A 130 -12.58 0.97 -2.04
N ARG A 131 -13.02 0.04 -2.88
CA ARG A 131 -14.40 -0.48 -2.84
C ARG A 131 -14.67 -1.22 -1.55
N VAL A 132 -13.69 -1.98 -1.09
CA VAL A 132 -13.80 -2.72 0.17
C VAL A 132 -13.93 -1.76 1.35
N LEU A 133 -13.29 -0.59 1.24
CA LEU A 133 -13.30 0.42 2.29
C LEU A 133 -14.55 1.30 2.27
N GLY A 134 -15.46 1.08 1.33
CA GLY A 134 -16.69 1.85 1.25
C GLY A 134 -16.57 3.14 0.48
N ALA A 135 -15.51 3.33 -0.29
CA ALA A 135 -15.40 4.45 -1.20
C ALA A 135 -16.36 4.24 -2.37
N SER A 136 -17.01 5.28 -2.78
CA SER A 136 -17.99 5.21 -3.87
C SER A 136 -17.39 5.65 -5.20
#